data_269f6b07dacb9900f8a9d8c55e8aaeb6
#
_entry.id   269f6b07dacb9900f8a9d8c55e8aaeb6
#
_cell.length_a   1.000
_cell.length_b   1.000
_cell.length_c   1.000
_cell.angle_alpha   90.00
_cell.angle_beta   90.00
_cell.angle_gamma   90.00
#
_symmetry.space_group_name_H-M   'P 1'
#
loop_
_entity.id
_entity.type
_entity.pdbx_description
1 polymer ?
#
loop_
_entity_poly.entity_id
_entity_poly.type
_entity_poly.pdbx_seq_one_letter_code
_entity_poly.pdbx_strand_id
1 'polypeptide(L)'
;PGGVGGLVARGGFAQTFFFPAEVLGLTFRTPKGRRVRAGGVVVKNVQGYDLVRLFVGSFGLLGRAEEVVLRLRPGRAQAFLRRPFSGGFPRLVPTPRFLFALEDEEGPWLYAYHFGHPKEVERFREAFGGEEARPLDLRPRFPRGLGLGEGPLWDLRFRYQDGGASPPPPPAFLRLARVL
;
A
#
# COMPACT_ATOMS: atom_id res chain seq x y z
N PRO A 1 5.56 5.99 9.84
CA PRO A 1 4.30 5.88 9.14
C PRO A 1 3.26 5.05 9.86
N GLY A 2 2.56 5.55 10.83
CA GLY A 2 1.22 5.24 11.32
C GLY A 2 0.75 3.79 11.58
N GLY A 3 1.62 2.80 11.58
CA GLY A 3 1.22 1.40 11.82
C GLY A 3 0.23 0.87 10.76
N VAL A 4 -0.41 -0.28 11.07
CA VAL A 4 -1.33 -0.98 10.15
C VAL A 4 -2.53 -0.10 9.76
N GLY A 5 -3.09 0.65 10.71
CA GLY A 5 -4.22 1.54 10.42
C GLY A 5 -3.89 2.65 9.42
N GLY A 6 -2.72 3.26 9.54
CA GLY A 6 -2.22 4.24 8.58
C GLY A 6 -1.96 3.62 7.21
N LEU A 7 -1.41 2.41 7.18
CA LEU A 7 -1.18 1.66 5.95
C LEU A 7 -2.51 1.38 5.21
N VAL A 8 -3.54 0.95 5.93
CA VAL A 8 -4.87 0.69 5.39
C VAL A 8 -5.52 1.99 4.88
N ALA A 9 -5.48 3.05 5.66
CA ALA A 9 -6.05 4.34 5.28
C ALA A 9 -5.43 4.90 4.00
N ARG A 10 -4.16 4.64 3.76
CA ARG A 10 -3.44 5.04 2.54
C ARG A 10 -3.64 4.10 1.36
N GLY A 11 -4.22 2.93 1.56
CA GLY A 11 -4.34 1.90 0.54
C GLY A 11 -3.06 1.10 0.31
N GLY A 12 -2.07 1.25 1.20
CA GLY A 12 -0.76 0.63 1.08
C GLY A 12 0.06 1.20 -0.07
N PHE A 13 1.28 0.70 -0.25
CA PHE A 13 2.11 0.96 -1.45
C PHE A 13 1.47 0.45 -2.71
N ALA A 14 0.61 -0.47 -2.54
CA ALA A 14 -0.10 -1.04 -3.62
C ALA A 14 -1.56 -1.01 -3.26
N GLN A 15 -2.31 -0.24 -3.94
CA GLN A 15 -3.70 -0.60 -4.15
C GLN A 15 -3.86 -2.06 -4.61
N THR A 16 -2.78 -2.76 -4.82
CA THR A 16 -2.70 -4.15 -5.26
C THR A 16 -2.37 -5.14 -4.17
N PHE A 17 -1.87 -4.71 -3.01
CA PHE A 17 -1.28 -5.67 -2.11
C PHE A 17 -2.31 -6.10 -1.10
N PHE A 18 -3.17 -6.00 -0.63
CA PHE A 18 -4.11 -6.53 0.34
C PHE A 18 -5.51 -5.99 0.14
N PHE A 19 -5.60 -4.90 -0.52
CA PHE A 19 -6.70 -4.01 -0.33
C PHE A 19 -7.53 -3.86 -1.61
N PRO A 20 -8.80 -3.84 -1.52
CA PRO A 20 -9.63 -3.95 -0.32
C PRO A 20 -9.98 -5.37 0.08
N ALA A 21 -9.56 -6.39 -0.67
CA ALA A 21 -10.00 -7.78 -0.48
C ALA A 21 -9.45 -8.46 0.80
N GLU A 22 -8.36 -7.94 1.35
CA GLU A 22 -7.72 -8.51 2.53
C GLU A 22 -8.11 -7.81 3.85
N VAL A 23 -8.74 -6.66 3.78
CA VAL A 23 -9.33 -6.00 4.94
C VAL A 23 -10.77 -6.48 5.08
N LEU A 24 -11.02 -7.34 6.07
CA LEU A 24 -12.34 -7.92 6.32
C LEU A 24 -13.20 -7.02 7.18
N GLY A 25 -12.59 -6.32 8.10
CA GLY A 25 -13.29 -5.45 9.03
C GLY A 25 -12.41 -4.32 9.55
N LEU A 26 -13.05 -3.29 10.03
CA LEU A 26 -12.41 -2.06 10.45
C LEU A 26 -13.26 -1.36 11.52
N THR A 27 -12.61 -0.94 12.59
CA THR A 27 -13.16 0.03 13.54
C THR A 27 -12.38 1.31 13.41
N PHE A 28 -13.05 2.43 13.18
CA PHE A 28 -12.41 3.72 13.02
C PHE A 28 -13.18 4.84 13.73
N ARG A 29 -12.46 5.89 14.07
CA ARG A 29 -13.03 7.11 14.64
C ARG A 29 -13.09 8.19 13.56
N THR A 30 -14.29 8.70 13.31
CA THR A 30 -14.52 9.74 12.32
C THR A 30 -13.90 11.08 12.75
N PRO A 31 -13.77 12.05 11.84
CA PRO A 31 -13.33 13.41 12.21
C PRO A 31 -14.22 14.08 13.27
N LYS A 32 -15.49 13.70 13.36
CA LYS A 32 -16.42 14.17 14.39
C LYS A 32 -16.35 13.39 15.73
N GLY A 33 -15.37 12.47 15.87
CA GLY A 33 -15.18 11.68 17.06
C GLY A 33 -16.08 10.44 17.21
N ARG A 34 -16.98 10.17 16.27
CA ARG A 34 -17.84 8.99 16.32
C ARG A 34 -17.05 7.73 16.01
N ARG A 35 -17.31 6.68 16.79
CA ARG A 35 -16.73 5.35 16.53
C ARG A 35 -17.65 4.56 15.60
N VAL A 36 -17.08 4.12 14.48
CA VAL A 36 -17.78 3.36 13.44
C VAL A 36 -17.12 2.00 13.29
N ARG A 37 -17.92 0.95 13.26
CA ARG A 37 -17.49 -0.41 12.94
C ARG A 37 -18.06 -0.82 11.59
N ALA A 38 -17.20 -1.28 10.69
CA ALA A 38 -17.56 -1.72 9.35
C ALA A 38 -16.96 -3.09 9.05
N GLY A 39 -17.65 -3.90 8.27
CA GLY A 39 -17.22 -5.26 7.98
C GLY A 39 -17.29 -6.21 9.17
N GLY A 40 -16.58 -7.33 9.11
CA GLY A 40 -16.55 -8.36 10.15
C GLY A 40 -15.52 -9.44 9.84
N VAL A 41 -15.47 -10.48 10.68
CA VAL A 41 -14.56 -11.63 10.52
C VAL A 41 -15.02 -12.61 9.44
N VAL A 42 -15.82 -12.15 8.48
CA VAL A 42 -16.41 -12.99 7.44
C VAL A 42 -15.95 -12.54 6.06
N VAL A 43 -15.69 -13.50 5.19
CA VAL A 43 -15.22 -13.25 3.83
C VAL A 43 -16.28 -12.58 2.95
N LYS A 44 -17.57 -12.79 3.27
CA LYS A 44 -18.69 -12.22 2.54
C LYS A 44 -19.56 -11.42 3.51
N ASN A 45 -19.51 -10.12 3.38
CA ASN A 45 -20.39 -9.20 4.11
C ASN A 45 -21.31 -8.49 3.11
N VAL A 46 -22.57 -8.88 3.11
CA VAL A 46 -23.61 -8.36 2.21
C VAL A 46 -24.56 -7.37 2.90
N GLN A 47 -24.29 -7.04 4.16
CA GLN A 47 -25.13 -6.12 4.92
C GLN A 47 -24.54 -4.70 4.92
N GLY A 48 -25.25 -3.78 4.32
CA GLY A 48 -24.95 -2.35 4.36
C GLY A 48 -23.91 -1.87 3.33
N TYR A 49 -23.52 -0.62 3.47
CA TYR A 49 -22.51 0.01 2.64
C TYR A 49 -21.12 -0.56 2.96
N ASP A 50 -20.33 -0.82 1.93
CA ASP A 50 -18.96 -1.31 2.08
C ASP A 50 -18.01 -0.15 2.49
N LEU A 51 -18.15 0.29 3.73
CA LEU A 51 -17.30 1.34 4.30
C LEU A 51 -15.84 0.91 4.43
N VAL A 52 -15.57 -0.41 4.47
CA VAL A 52 -14.20 -0.94 4.50
C VAL A 52 -13.47 -0.54 3.22
N ARG A 53 -14.09 -0.79 2.06
CA ARG A 53 -13.50 -0.40 0.77
C ARG A 53 -13.36 1.10 0.60
N LEU A 54 -14.30 1.86 1.11
CA LEU A 54 -14.21 3.32 1.08
C LEU A 54 -13.11 3.87 1.99
N PHE A 55 -12.88 3.22 3.14
CA PHE A 55 -11.83 3.64 4.06
C PHE A 55 -10.43 3.35 3.51
N VAL A 56 -10.26 2.21 2.82
CA VAL A 56 -8.99 1.85 2.19
C VAL A 56 -8.67 2.85 1.08
N GLY A 57 -7.53 3.51 1.19
CA GLY A 57 -7.12 4.55 0.25
C GLY A 57 -7.82 5.90 0.45
N SER A 58 -8.51 6.10 1.59
CA SER A 58 -9.13 7.40 1.93
C SER A 58 -8.12 8.45 2.42
N PHE A 59 -6.86 8.08 2.60
CA PHE A 59 -5.79 8.94 3.14
C PHE A 59 -6.12 9.58 4.49
N GLY A 60 -6.97 8.92 5.28
CA GLY A 60 -7.39 9.41 6.58
C GLY A 60 -8.53 10.43 6.54
N LEU A 61 -9.08 10.75 5.38
CA LEU A 61 -10.20 11.69 5.23
C LEU A 61 -11.46 11.22 5.98
N LEU A 62 -11.69 9.91 6.06
CA LEU A 62 -12.83 9.33 6.74
C LEU A 62 -12.60 9.10 8.23
N GLY A 63 -11.36 9.26 8.69
CA GLY A 63 -11.02 9.13 10.11
C GLY A 63 -9.75 8.34 10.35
N ARG A 64 -9.56 7.96 11.62
CA ARG A 64 -8.42 7.20 12.11
C ARG A 64 -8.83 5.77 12.44
N ALA A 65 -8.17 4.78 11.85
CA ALA A 65 -8.37 3.38 12.19
C ALA A 65 -7.87 3.08 13.63
N GLU A 66 -8.70 2.42 14.42
CA GLU A 66 -8.41 1.93 15.77
C GLU A 66 -8.16 0.44 15.77
N GLU A 67 -8.90 -0.31 14.95
CA GLU A 67 -8.82 -1.75 14.82
C GLU A 67 -8.96 -2.16 13.36
N VAL A 68 -8.18 -3.13 12.92
CA VAL A 68 -8.22 -3.67 11.56
C VAL A 68 -8.25 -5.19 11.63
N VAL A 69 -9.22 -5.80 10.97
CA VAL A 69 -9.32 -7.25 10.78
C VAL A 69 -8.79 -7.59 9.41
N LEU A 70 -7.68 -8.33 9.37
CA LEU A 70 -7.03 -8.75 8.13
C LEU A 70 -7.31 -10.23 7.86
N ARG A 71 -7.53 -10.53 6.59
CA ARG A 71 -7.54 -11.91 6.11
C ARG A 71 -6.11 -12.41 6.04
N LEU A 72 -5.82 -13.45 6.80
CA LEU A 72 -4.54 -14.14 6.70
C LEU A 72 -4.57 -15.17 5.57
N ARG A 73 -3.46 -15.31 4.89
CA ARG A 73 -3.25 -16.35 3.88
C ARG A 73 -2.08 -17.24 4.30
N PRO A 74 -2.06 -18.52 3.88
CA PRO A 74 -0.90 -19.37 4.09
C PRO A 74 0.37 -18.72 3.55
N GLY A 75 1.48 -18.96 4.22
CA GLY A 75 2.79 -18.53 3.77
C GLY A 75 3.08 -19.06 2.37
N ARG A 76 3.67 -18.19 1.53
CA ARG A 76 4.05 -18.51 0.15
C ARG A 76 5.52 -18.19 -0.04
N ALA A 77 6.11 -18.73 -1.10
CA ALA A 77 7.43 -18.30 -1.52
C ALA A 77 7.39 -16.79 -1.83
N GLN A 78 8.49 -16.11 -1.57
CA GLN A 78 8.62 -14.69 -1.78
C GLN A 78 10.02 -14.33 -2.25
N ALA A 79 10.13 -13.21 -2.94
CA ALA A 79 11.39 -12.58 -3.30
C ALA A 79 11.26 -11.07 -3.13
N PHE A 80 12.26 -10.47 -2.49
CA PHE A 80 12.43 -9.03 -2.43
C PHE A 80 13.79 -8.71 -3.04
N LEU A 81 13.77 -8.09 -4.20
CA LEU A 81 14.94 -7.91 -5.05
C LEU A 81 15.21 -6.44 -5.27
N ARG A 82 16.49 -6.10 -5.53
CA ARG A 82 16.90 -4.78 -5.96
C ARG A 82 17.89 -4.86 -7.13
N ARG A 83 17.92 -3.81 -7.93
CA ARG A 83 18.93 -3.58 -8.96
C ARG A 83 19.10 -2.08 -9.18
N PRO A 84 20.21 -1.62 -9.78
CA PRO A 84 20.37 -0.21 -10.16
C PRO A 84 19.19 0.27 -11.01
N PHE A 85 18.72 1.49 -10.74
CA PHE A 85 17.63 2.11 -11.47
C PHE A 85 18.17 3.09 -12.50
N SER A 86 18.05 2.76 -13.76
CA SER A 86 18.51 3.58 -14.89
C SER A 86 17.40 4.41 -15.56
N GLY A 87 16.24 4.51 -14.91
CA GLY A 87 15.06 5.16 -15.45
C GLY A 87 14.07 4.18 -16.09
N GLY A 88 12.78 4.53 -15.99
CA GLY A 88 11.69 3.72 -16.47
C GLY A 88 11.41 2.45 -15.64
N PHE A 89 10.15 2.06 -15.59
CA PHE A 89 9.74 0.82 -14.91
C PHE A 89 9.59 -0.31 -15.93
N PRO A 90 10.28 -1.44 -15.75
CA PRO A 90 10.19 -2.57 -16.65
C PRO A 90 8.82 -3.24 -16.57
N ARG A 91 8.36 -3.73 -17.70
CA ARG A 91 7.23 -4.65 -17.74
C ARG A 91 7.73 -6.06 -17.43
N LEU A 92 7.35 -6.59 -16.28
CA LEU A 92 7.77 -7.89 -15.77
C LEU A 92 6.65 -8.92 -15.83
N VAL A 93 7.00 -10.15 -16.13
CA VAL A 93 6.12 -11.32 -16.06
C VAL A 93 6.85 -12.41 -15.28
N PRO A 94 6.33 -12.82 -14.11
CA PRO A 94 5.10 -12.35 -13.45
C PRO A 94 5.17 -10.89 -12.97
N THR A 95 4.02 -10.24 -12.92
CA THR A 95 3.92 -8.85 -12.45
C THR A 95 4.27 -8.77 -10.96
N PRO A 96 5.21 -7.92 -10.54
CA PRO A 96 5.53 -7.75 -9.13
C PRO A 96 4.34 -7.22 -8.33
N ARG A 97 4.31 -7.57 -7.06
CA ARG A 97 3.34 -6.99 -6.11
C ARG A 97 3.69 -5.58 -5.73
N PHE A 98 4.99 -5.31 -5.63
CA PHE A 98 5.53 -3.96 -5.47
C PHE A 98 6.64 -3.74 -6.49
N LEU A 99 6.66 -2.56 -7.05
CA LEU A 99 7.73 -2.08 -7.91
C LEU A 99 7.89 -0.58 -7.68
N PHE A 100 9.00 -0.20 -7.09
CA PHE A 100 9.29 1.20 -6.78
C PHE A 100 10.78 1.49 -6.92
N ALA A 101 11.11 2.72 -7.21
CA ALA A 101 12.48 3.20 -7.17
C ALA A 101 12.71 4.06 -5.94
N LEU A 102 13.87 3.93 -5.34
CA LEU A 102 14.29 4.68 -4.17
C LEU A 102 15.75 5.07 -4.35
N GLU A 103 16.05 6.34 -4.17
CA GLU A 103 17.42 6.84 -4.17
C GLU A 103 17.99 6.80 -2.75
N ASP A 104 19.17 6.25 -2.61
CA ASP A 104 19.94 6.22 -1.37
C ASP A 104 21.36 6.78 -1.60
N GLU A 105 22.27 6.60 -0.64
CA GLU A 105 23.64 7.10 -0.73
C GLU A 105 24.45 6.43 -1.84
N GLU A 106 24.08 5.22 -2.25
CA GLU A 106 24.71 4.45 -3.33
C GLU A 106 24.13 4.80 -4.70
N GLY A 107 23.04 5.58 -4.75
CA GLY A 107 22.34 6.00 -5.95
C GLY A 107 20.90 5.47 -6.04
N PRO A 108 20.28 5.59 -7.22
CA PRO A 108 18.91 5.16 -7.40
C PRO A 108 18.84 3.64 -7.60
N TRP A 109 17.99 2.98 -6.79
CA TRP A 109 17.72 1.56 -6.84
C TRP A 109 16.27 1.27 -7.21
N LEU A 110 16.06 0.28 -8.08
CA LEU A 110 14.76 -0.30 -8.36
C LEU A 110 14.54 -1.50 -7.45
N TYR A 111 13.48 -1.45 -6.67
CA TYR A 111 13.04 -2.52 -5.78
C TYR A 111 11.81 -3.21 -6.33
N ALA A 112 11.80 -4.52 -6.23
CA ALA A 112 10.66 -5.32 -6.63
C ALA A 112 10.37 -6.41 -5.60
N TYR A 113 9.09 -6.60 -5.28
CA TYR A 113 8.63 -7.64 -4.39
C TYR A 113 7.55 -8.48 -5.04
N HIS A 114 7.71 -9.77 -4.95
CA HIS A 114 6.71 -10.73 -5.42
C HIS A 114 6.55 -11.87 -4.41
N PHE A 115 5.35 -12.41 -4.34
CA PHE A 115 5.06 -13.64 -3.61
C PHE A 115 4.03 -14.46 -4.36
N GLY A 116 4.13 -15.77 -4.26
CA GLY A 116 3.26 -16.67 -4.97
C GLY A 116 3.67 -18.13 -4.85
N HIS A 117 3.33 -18.91 -5.86
CA HIS A 117 3.81 -20.26 -5.99
C HIS A 117 5.34 -20.27 -6.17
N PRO A 118 6.11 -21.24 -5.60
CA PRO A 118 7.57 -21.25 -5.73
C PRO A 118 8.09 -21.10 -7.16
N LYS A 119 7.50 -21.80 -8.13
CA LYS A 119 7.87 -21.67 -9.55
C LYS A 119 7.60 -20.28 -10.13
N GLU A 120 6.57 -19.59 -9.65
CA GLU A 120 6.26 -18.22 -10.06
C GLU A 120 7.28 -17.23 -9.51
N VAL A 121 7.68 -17.43 -8.25
CA VAL A 121 8.70 -16.60 -7.60
C VAL A 121 10.07 -16.80 -8.26
N GLU A 122 10.41 -18.01 -8.66
CA GLU A 122 11.66 -18.28 -9.37
C GLU A 122 11.68 -17.58 -10.74
N ARG A 123 10.62 -17.72 -11.52
CA ARG A 123 10.48 -16.97 -12.79
C ARG A 123 10.57 -15.46 -12.60
N PHE A 124 10.02 -14.97 -11.48
CA PHE A 124 10.14 -13.56 -11.15
C PHE A 124 11.58 -13.15 -10.85
N ARG A 125 12.37 -13.97 -10.13
CA ARG A 125 13.80 -13.74 -9.88
C ARG A 125 14.58 -13.64 -11.18
N GLU A 126 14.37 -14.59 -12.07
CA GLU A 126 15.00 -14.61 -13.40
C GLU A 126 14.62 -13.38 -14.24
N ALA A 127 13.33 -13.04 -14.28
CA ALA A 127 12.83 -11.92 -15.08
C ALA A 127 13.26 -10.55 -14.55
N PHE A 128 13.35 -10.38 -13.23
CA PHE A 128 13.77 -9.12 -12.64
C PHE A 128 15.28 -8.93 -12.78
N GLY A 129 16.06 -9.97 -12.52
CA GLY A 129 17.50 -9.89 -12.40
C GLY A 129 17.91 -8.99 -11.22
N GLY A 130 19.08 -9.12 -10.73
CA GLY A 130 19.54 -8.33 -9.58
C GLY A 130 19.76 -9.18 -8.35
N GLU A 131 19.85 -8.56 -7.20
CA GLU A 131 20.23 -9.20 -5.95
C GLU A 131 19.08 -9.20 -4.92
N GLU A 132 19.16 -10.05 -3.92
CA GLU A 132 18.24 -10.02 -2.79
C GLU A 132 18.39 -8.71 -2.02
N ALA A 133 17.26 -8.03 -1.87
CA ALA A 133 17.21 -6.81 -1.07
C ALA A 133 17.01 -7.15 0.41
N ARG A 134 17.67 -6.41 1.27
CA ARG A 134 17.42 -6.46 2.71
C ARG A 134 16.11 -5.75 3.04
N PRO A 135 15.43 -6.14 4.12
CA PRO A 135 14.27 -5.39 4.60
C PRO A 135 14.61 -3.91 4.82
N LEU A 136 13.80 -3.03 4.26
CA LEU A 136 13.99 -1.59 4.37
C LEU A 136 13.20 -1.04 5.55
N ASP A 137 13.86 -0.31 6.44
CA ASP A 137 13.19 0.54 7.42
C ASP A 137 13.14 1.97 6.88
N LEU A 138 12.02 2.35 6.33
CA LEU A 138 11.81 3.68 5.76
C LEU A 138 11.24 4.70 6.76
N ARG A 139 11.00 4.31 8.01
CA ARG A 139 10.44 5.20 9.04
C ARG A 139 11.28 6.44 9.32
N PRO A 140 12.61 6.33 9.47
CA PRO A 140 13.44 7.51 9.68
C PRO A 140 13.39 8.49 8.50
N ARG A 141 13.31 7.94 7.29
CA ARG A 141 13.33 8.71 6.04
C ARG A 141 11.99 9.35 5.70
N PHE A 142 10.91 8.71 6.10
CA PHE A 142 9.54 9.15 5.83
C PHE A 142 8.70 9.22 7.11
N PRO A 143 9.00 10.11 8.04
CA PRO A 143 8.34 10.17 9.35
C PRO A 143 6.84 10.47 9.25
N ARG A 144 6.41 11.17 8.20
CA ARG A 144 5.01 11.46 7.92
C ARG A 144 4.31 10.43 7.05
N GLY A 145 5.04 9.41 6.63
CA GLY A 145 4.56 8.34 5.75
C GLY A 145 5.05 8.49 4.33
N LEU A 146 4.95 7.40 3.59
CA LEU A 146 5.42 7.30 2.22
C LEU A 146 4.45 7.97 1.24
N GLY A 147 5.00 8.63 0.23
CA GLY A 147 4.25 9.19 -0.90
C GLY A 147 3.52 10.49 -0.59
N LEU A 148 3.98 11.28 0.38
CA LEU A 148 3.42 12.59 0.68
C LEU A 148 4.52 13.63 0.91
N GLY A 149 5.32 13.86 -0.10
CA GLY A 149 6.04 15.11 -0.19
C GLY A 149 7.43 15.16 0.42
N GLU A 150 8.06 14.05 0.75
CA GLU A 150 9.44 14.09 1.21
C GLU A 150 10.24 12.89 0.67
N GLY A 151 11.20 13.17 -0.16
CA GLY A 151 12.21 12.23 -0.62
C GLY A 151 11.98 11.65 -2.02
N PRO A 152 13.00 11.02 -2.57
CA PRO A 152 13.03 10.52 -3.94
C PRO A 152 12.43 9.12 -4.05
N LEU A 153 11.14 9.00 -3.83
CA LEU A 153 10.40 7.76 -4.02
C LEU A 153 9.50 7.86 -5.25
N TRP A 154 9.65 6.93 -6.18
CA TRP A 154 8.79 6.76 -7.34
C TRP A 154 8.04 5.45 -7.24
N ASP A 155 6.72 5.51 -7.35
CA ASP A 155 5.86 4.33 -7.41
C ASP A 155 4.97 4.39 -8.64
N LEU A 156 5.17 3.46 -9.56
CA LEU A 156 4.44 3.37 -10.82
C LEU A 156 2.92 3.38 -10.64
N ARG A 157 2.43 2.85 -9.54
CA ARG A 157 1.00 2.68 -9.29
C ARG A 157 0.29 3.97 -8.93
N PHE A 158 0.97 4.87 -8.30
CA PHE A 158 0.42 6.17 -7.92
C PHE A 158 0.56 7.23 -9.01
N ARG A 159 1.37 6.96 -10.03
CA ARG A 159 1.66 7.87 -11.15
C ARG A 159 2.11 9.26 -10.72
N TYR A 160 2.65 9.40 -9.51
CA TYR A 160 3.25 10.62 -9.03
C TYR A 160 4.52 10.32 -8.24
N GLN A 161 5.41 11.26 -8.26
CA GLN A 161 6.66 11.22 -7.51
C GLN A 161 6.42 11.76 -6.10
N ASP A 162 7.21 11.28 -5.17
CA ASP A 162 7.26 11.88 -3.84
C ASP A 162 7.83 13.30 -3.97
N GLY A 163 7.21 14.27 -3.27
CA GLY A 163 7.47 15.70 -3.49
C GLY A 163 6.58 16.36 -4.52
N GLY A 164 5.81 15.60 -5.29
CA GLY A 164 4.76 16.12 -6.15
C GLY A 164 3.51 16.54 -5.39
N ALA A 165 2.68 17.37 -6.02
CA ALA A 165 1.39 17.74 -5.46
C ALA A 165 0.50 16.52 -5.31
N SER A 166 -0.04 16.29 -4.12
CA SER A 166 -1.05 15.25 -3.91
C SER A 166 -2.28 15.56 -4.77
N PRO A 167 -2.84 14.57 -5.47
CA PRO A 167 -4.07 14.79 -6.20
C PRO A 167 -5.18 15.24 -5.23
N PRO A 168 -6.06 16.15 -5.65
CA PRO A 168 -7.14 16.59 -4.79
C PRO A 168 -8.02 15.39 -4.40
N PRO A 169 -8.51 15.34 -3.15
CA PRO A 169 -9.38 14.25 -2.73
C PRO A 169 -10.66 14.25 -3.55
N PRO A 170 -11.15 13.08 -3.97
CA PRO A 170 -12.40 12.99 -4.73
C PRO A 170 -13.56 13.66 -3.97
N PRO A 171 -14.41 14.45 -4.64
CA PRO A 171 -15.53 15.17 -4.00
C PRO A 171 -16.48 14.25 -3.21
N ALA A 172 -16.61 12.99 -3.62
CA ALA A 172 -17.40 11.99 -2.92
C ALA A 172 -16.86 11.70 -1.51
N PHE A 173 -15.53 11.61 -1.34
CA PHE A 173 -14.91 11.42 -0.03
C PHE A 173 -15.12 12.62 0.88
N LEU A 174 -15.03 13.82 0.34
CA LEU A 174 -15.28 15.05 1.12
C LEU A 174 -16.74 15.12 1.60
N ARG A 175 -17.69 14.74 0.75
CA ARG A 175 -19.11 14.67 1.14
C ARG A 175 -19.33 13.61 2.22
N LEU A 176 -18.77 12.43 2.06
CA LEU A 176 -18.89 11.34 3.04
C LEU A 176 -18.27 11.73 4.39
N ALA A 177 -17.11 12.36 4.40
CA ALA A 177 -16.46 12.82 5.62
C ALA A 177 -17.28 13.88 6.40
N ARG A 178 -18.10 14.66 5.68
CA ARG A 178 -19.03 15.63 6.32
C ARG A 178 -20.22 14.95 7.00
N VAL A 179 -20.64 13.81 6.49
CA VAL A 179 -21.79 13.05 7.02
C VAL A 179 -21.36 12.16 8.19
N LEU A 180 -20.24 11.48 8.07
CA LEU A 180 -19.67 10.63 9.13
C LEU A 180 -19.18 11.44 10.32
#